data_df65479ad5f3891428e459d03eddb8cd
#
_entry.id   df65479ad5f3891428e459d03eddb8cd
#
_cell.length_a   1.000
_cell.length_b   1.000
_cell.length_c   1.000
_cell.angle_alpha   90.00
_cell.angle_beta   90.00
_cell.angle_gamma   90.00
#
_symmetry.space_group_name_H-M   'P 1'
#
loop_
_entity.id
_entity.type
_entity.pdbx_description
1 polymer ?
#
loop_
_entity_poly.entity_id
_entity_poly.type
_entity_poly.pdbx_seq_one_letter_code
_entity_poly.pdbx_strand_id
1 'polypeptide(L)'
;MDKKAVPVGVENFERIIKDGYYYVDKSLLIEKMLENRTPVTLFTRPRRFGKTLNMSMLKYFFDIEKKDENKTLFENLKISDSKYMSEQGKYPVIFISLKDLKADTWEMCRLEIKKVISKLYREFQYITEKMDEDDKEIYNSIKNRKNDIDLNTSLELLSDFLCKYYGKKVIVLIDEYDSPIINAFDKGYYNEAIEFFQVFYSSALKTNDSLKYGILTGITRIIKEGIFSGLNNLYVNTVLSKNYAEYFGLLESEVIEMLDNFNMKYKIEEVRSWYNGYLFGNEQIYNPWSIVNYLREKEIKSYWANVSGNTLLENMLDNAGESVYADLKRFTDGESIEKYISDGTTIKSLLSSDDEIWQLFLYSGYLTKAENQREIDVTSDYTSVHNLKIPNREIRSYFGSLFLNRFFGTEVKTNILIKALENGDIKKFEKTLGEIMINMLSHFDLDSEMEKIYQVFMIGLVGFLMGRYEIISNNESGYGRYDLAMIPVRSNEKAYLMEFKISKTEKGMRAKAEEALKQIDEKKYDTRLKARGIKNILKIGIAFYGKSVKVVSK
;
A
#
# COMPACT_ATOMS: atom_id res chain seq x y z
N MET A 1 22.76 26.54 9.35
CA MET A 1 21.58 25.91 9.99
C MET A 1 21.87 24.41 10.09
N ASP A 2 21.75 23.84 11.26
CA ASP A 2 21.89 22.39 11.43
C ASP A 2 20.80 21.68 10.61
N LYS A 3 21.20 20.69 9.81
CA LYS A 3 20.25 19.95 8.98
C LYS A 3 19.31 19.15 9.86
N LYS A 4 18.01 19.41 9.76
CA LYS A 4 16.99 18.61 10.43
C LYS A 4 17.10 17.13 10.02
N ALA A 5 16.99 16.20 10.96
CA ALA A 5 16.96 14.77 10.66
C ALA A 5 15.65 14.34 9.97
N VAL A 6 15.70 13.28 9.17
CA VAL A 6 14.49 12.71 8.52
C VAL A 6 13.75 11.81 9.52
N PRO A 7 12.43 11.92 9.69
CA PRO A 7 11.67 11.17 10.70
C PRO A 7 11.31 9.74 10.26
N VAL A 8 12.31 8.89 10.00
CA VAL A 8 12.04 7.51 9.58
C VAL A 8 11.44 6.70 10.72
N GLY A 9 10.19 6.22 10.53
CA GLY A 9 9.49 5.41 11.53
C GLY A 9 8.92 6.19 12.71
N VAL A 10 8.96 7.52 12.69
CA VAL A 10 8.36 8.37 13.72
C VAL A 10 6.94 8.74 13.31
N GLU A 11 5.95 8.22 14.05
CA GLU A 11 4.51 8.41 13.78
C GLU A 11 3.85 9.37 14.78
N ASN A 12 4.59 9.84 15.80
CA ASN A 12 4.09 10.78 16.81
C ASN A 12 4.45 12.22 16.44
N PHE A 13 3.41 13.07 16.27
CA PHE A 13 3.56 14.46 15.84
C PHE A 13 4.37 15.30 16.83
N GLU A 14 4.06 15.20 18.13
CA GLU A 14 4.78 15.93 19.17
C GLU A 14 6.28 15.64 19.12
N ARG A 15 6.63 14.37 18.98
CA ARG A 15 8.03 13.95 18.88
C ARG A 15 8.70 14.54 17.64
N ILE A 16 8.02 14.55 16.49
CA ILE A 16 8.58 15.14 15.26
C ILE A 16 8.93 16.62 15.49
N ILE A 17 8.03 17.37 16.12
CA ILE A 17 8.23 18.81 16.33
C ILE A 17 9.27 19.06 17.43
N LYS A 18 9.15 18.42 18.60
CA LYS A 18 10.03 18.65 19.75
C LYS A 18 11.47 18.19 19.52
N ASP A 19 11.67 17.05 18.84
CA ASP A 19 13.00 16.54 18.50
C ASP A 19 13.62 17.23 17.28
N GLY A 20 12.90 18.18 16.65
CA GLY A 20 13.39 18.97 15.53
C GLY A 20 13.57 18.21 14.21
N TYR A 21 12.81 17.15 13.98
CA TYR A 21 12.80 16.46 12.70
C TYR A 21 12.26 17.35 11.56
N TYR A 22 12.61 16.99 10.33
CA TYR A 22 12.00 17.63 9.15
C TYR A 22 10.53 17.21 9.07
N TYR A 23 9.63 18.18 9.10
CA TYR A 23 8.20 17.96 9.00
C TYR A 23 7.65 18.64 7.75
N VAL A 24 6.93 17.90 6.92
CA VAL A 24 6.14 18.47 5.83
C VAL A 24 4.79 18.87 6.40
N ASP A 25 4.53 20.17 6.39
CA ASP A 25 3.38 20.74 7.08
C ASP A 25 2.03 20.38 6.43
N LYS A 26 1.29 19.50 7.10
CA LYS A 26 -0.08 19.09 6.74
C LYS A 26 -1.14 19.67 7.69
N SER A 27 -0.80 20.68 8.49
CA SER A 27 -1.68 21.20 9.55
C SER A 27 -2.97 21.83 9.02
N LEU A 28 -3.02 22.27 7.76
CA LEU A 28 -4.25 22.73 7.13
C LEU A 28 -5.32 21.64 6.93
N LEU A 29 -5.00 20.35 7.15
CA LEU A 29 -5.99 19.29 7.30
C LEU A 29 -7.02 19.66 8.37
N ILE A 30 -6.58 20.25 9.49
CA ILE A 30 -7.43 20.69 10.61
C ILE A 30 -8.44 21.74 10.13
N GLU A 31 -7.95 22.75 9.43
CA GLU A 31 -8.81 23.80 8.84
C GLU A 31 -9.86 23.20 7.92
N LYS A 32 -9.43 22.36 6.98
CA LYS A 32 -10.33 21.70 6.02
C LYS A 32 -11.41 20.86 6.68
N MET A 33 -11.06 20.15 7.76
CA MET A 33 -12.02 19.36 8.54
C MET A 33 -13.04 20.25 9.25
N LEU A 34 -12.58 21.33 9.87
CA LEU A 34 -13.46 22.27 10.59
C LEU A 34 -14.37 23.06 9.66
N GLU A 35 -13.92 23.35 8.43
CA GLU A 35 -14.74 23.94 7.37
C GLU A 35 -15.88 23.03 6.92
N ASN A 36 -15.55 21.76 6.67
CA ASN A 36 -16.53 20.80 6.18
C ASN A 36 -17.56 20.39 7.24
N ARG A 37 -17.25 20.55 8.53
CA ARG A 37 -18.16 20.27 9.67
C ARG A 37 -18.80 18.89 9.64
N THR A 38 -18.15 17.92 9.03
CA THR A 38 -18.68 16.56 8.95
C THR A 38 -18.59 15.88 10.31
N PRO A 39 -19.69 15.33 10.86
CA PRO A 39 -19.67 14.72 12.18
C PRO A 39 -18.74 13.52 12.29
N VAL A 40 -18.75 12.64 11.28
CA VAL A 40 -17.89 11.46 11.25
C VAL A 40 -17.22 11.32 9.89
N THR A 41 -15.89 11.23 9.88
CA THR A 41 -15.09 11.10 8.66
C THR A 41 -14.21 9.86 8.70
N LEU A 42 -14.28 9.05 7.65
CA LEU A 42 -13.39 7.91 7.43
C LEU A 42 -12.39 8.25 6.32
N PHE A 43 -11.11 8.18 6.63
CA PHE A 43 -10.04 8.29 5.64
C PHE A 43 -9.46 6.92 5.33
N THR A 44 -9.66 6.44 4.10
CA THR A 44 -8.98 5.23 3.62
C THR A 44 -7.82 5.60 2.73
N ARG A 45 -6.62 5.22 3.14
CA ARG A 45 -5.36 5.47 2.42
C ARG A 45 -4.46 4.25 2.52
N PRO A 46 -3.60 3.99 1.55
CA PRO A 46 -2.63 2.91 1.64
C PRO A 46 -1.75 3.01 2.88
N ARG A 47 -1.06 1.94 3.22
CA ARG A 47 -0.10 1.95 4.33
C ARG A 47 1.02 2.97 4.06
N ARG A 48 1.53 3.60 5.12
CA ARG A 48 2.67 4.53 5.07
C ARG A 48 2.42 5.86 4.36
N PHE A 49 1.15 6.27 4.18
CA PHE A 49 0.78 7.59 3.63
C PHE A 49 0.44 8.63 4.71
N GLY A 50 0.96 8.47 5.92
CA GLY A 50 0.87 9.50 6.97
C GLY A 50 -0.42 9.49 7.80
N LYS A 51 -1.27 8.44 7.73
CA LYS A 51 -2.53 8.35 8.49
C LYS A 51 -2.32 8.55 9.99
N THR A 52 -1.51 7.73 10.62
CA THR A 52 -1.23 7.77 12.08
C THR A 52 -0.62 9.09 12.51
N LEU A 53 0.27 9.67 11.69
CA LEU A 53 0.87 10.97 11.97
C LEU A 53 -0.16 12.10 11.97
N ASN A 54 -1.07 12.12 10.98
CA ASN A 54 -2.17 13.08 10.93
C ASN A 54 -3.13 12.89 12.11
N MET A 55 -3.45 11.65 12.48
CA MET A 55 -4.26 11.37 13.67
C MET A 55 -3.58 11.86 14.95
N SER A 56 -2.28 11.67 15.08
CA SER A 56 -1.48 12.20 16.19
C SER A 56 -1.51 13.74 16.22
N MET A 57 -1.36 14.40 15.06
CA MET A 57 -1.48 15.86 14.94
C MET A 57 -2.86 16.35 15.40
N LEU A 58 -3.95 15.72 14.95
CA LEU A 58 -5.31 16.05 15.36
C LEU A 58 -5.50 15.90 16.89
N LYS A 59 -4.97 14.81 17.48
CA LYS A 59 -4.98 14.60 18.92
C LYS A 59 -4.38 15.82 19.65
N TYR A 60 -3.13 16.18 19.32
CA TYR A 60 -2.44 17.29 19.99
C TYR A 60 -3.08 18.65 19.74
N PHE A 61 -3.70 18.84 18.57
CA PHE A 61 -4.39 20.10 18.29
C PHE A 61 -5.64 20.30 19.15
N PHE A 62 -6.49 19.29 19.27
CA PHE A 62 -7.78 19.45 19.92
C PHE A 62 -7.73 19.23 21.44
N ASP A 63 -6.73 18.53 21.96
CA ASP A 63 -6.67 18.06 23.34
C ASP A 63 -6.66 19.20 24.37
N ILE A 64 -7.74 19.22 25.20
CA ILE A 64 -7.96 20.22 26.25
C ILE A 64 -7.02 20.07 27.46
N GLU A 65 -6.55 18.85 27.73
CA GLU A 65 -5.78 18.55 28.95
C GLU A 65 -4.44 19.27 28.95
N LYS A 66 -3.75 19.27 27.80
CA LYS A 66 -2.42 19.87 27.62
C LYS A 66 -2.43 21.07 26.66
N LYS A 67 -3.51 21.83 26.64
CA LYS A 67 -3.76 22.87 25.63
C LYS A 67 -2.60 23.86 25.46
N ASP A 68 -2.01 24.34 26.56
CA ASP A 68 -0.96 25.38 26.52
C ASP A 68 0.38 24.78 26.06
N GLU A 69 0.71 23.58 26.48
CA GLU A 69 1.89 22.84 26.01
C GLU A 69 1.75 22.48 24.52
N ASN A 70 0.59 21.92 24.15
CA ASN A 70 0.32 21.51 22.77
C ASN A 70 0.25 22.68 21.80
N LYS A 71 -0.14 23.88 22.24
CA LYS A 71 -0.22 25.08 21.40
C LYS A 71 1.14 25.39 20.77
N THR A 72 2.23 25.22 21.49
CA THR A 72 3.59 25.49 21.00
C THR A 72 4.00 24.62 19.82
N LEU A 73 3.40 23.43 19.68
CA LEU A 73 3.67 22.53 18.57
C LEU A 73 3.20 23.08 17.21
N PHE A 74 2.31 24.06 17.22
CA PHE A 74 1.65 24.59 16.02
C PHE A 74 2.09 26.01 15.66
N GLU A 75 2.88 26.70 16.48
CA GLU A 75 3.25 28.13 16.32
C GLU A 75 3.95 28.46 15.00
N ASN A 76 4.67 27.51 14.40
CA ASN A 76 5.39 27.70 13.15
C ASN A 76 4.77 26.90 11.98
N LEU A 77 3.52 26.48 12.11
CA LEU A 77 2.79 25.73 11.09
C LEU A 77 1.70 26.61 10.46
N LYS A 78 1.31 26.27 9.24
CA LYS A 78 0.31 27.00 8.46
C LYS A 78 -1.01 27.22 9.18
N ILE A 79 -1.41 26.30 10.05
CA ILE A 79 -2.64 26.41 10.85
C ILE A 79 -2.58 27.57 11.86
N SER A 80 -1.38 28.03 12.26
CA SER A 80 -1.24 29.15 13.20
C SER A 80 -1.87 30.45 12.67
N ASP A 81 -1.88 30.64 11.37
CA ASP A 81 -2.44 31.82 10.70
C ASP A 81 -3.94 31.66 10.40
N SER A 82 -4.50 30.47 10.66
CA SER A 82 -5.92 30.22 10.40
C SER A 82 -6.81 30.72 11.54
N LYS A 83 -8.00 31.21 11.19
CA LYS A 83 -9.07 31.52 12.16
C LYS A 83 -9.43 30.31 13.04
N TYR A 84 -9.20 29.11 12.56
CA TYR A 84 -9.48 27.86 13.27
C TYR A 84 -8.43 27.52 14.35
N MET A 85 -7.34 28.27 14.45
CA MET A 85 -6.45 28.19 15.61
C MET A 85 -7.18 28.45 16.93
N SER A 86 -8.31 29.18 16.85
CA SER A 86 -9.21 29.38 18.00
C SER A 86 -9.83 28.09 18.54
N GLU A 87 -9.84 26.99 17.79
CA GLU A 87 -10.36 25.67 18.22
C GLU A 87 -9.29 24.80 18.91
N GLN A 88 -8.03 25.24 18.96
CA GLN A 88 -6.93 24.52 19.59
C GLN A 88 -7.20 24.36 21.10
N GLY A 89 -7.01 23.13 21.61
CA GLY A 89 -7.11 22.83 23.03
C GLY A 89 -8.51 22.97 23.65
N LYS A 90 -9.58 22.79 22.85
CA LYS A 90 -10.96 23.01 23.33
C LYS A 90 -11.75 21.76 23.68
N TYR A 91 -11.27 20.58 23.32
CA TYR A 91 -12.06 19.36 23.39
C TYR A 91 -11.29 18.24 24.12
N PRO A 92 -11.95 17.41 24.93
CA PRO A 92 -11.36 16.15 25.33
C PRO A 92 -11.24 15.24 24.10
N VAL A 93 -10.12 14.52 23.99
CA VAL A 93 -9.81 13.71 22.83
C VAL A 93 -9.56 12.26 23.25
N ILE A 94 -10.40 11.36 22.78
CA ILE A 94 -10.17 9.92 22.85
C ILE A 94 -9.40 9.50 21.61
N PHE A 95 -8.17 8.97 21.79
CA PHE A 95 -7.36 8.41 20.70
C PHE A 95 -7.07 6.95 20.95
N ILE A 96 -7.53 6.10 20.03
CA ILE A 96 -7.29 4.65 20.06
C ILE A 96 -6.69 4.17 18.74
N SER A 97 -5.62 3.39 18.80
CA SER A 97 -5.09 2.68 17.63
C SER A 97 -5.34 1.18 17.78
N LEU A 98 -5.89 0.59 16.73
CA LEU A 98 -6.20 -0.84 16.65
C LEU A 98 -5.14 -1.62 15.84
N LYS A 99 -4.03 -0.98 15.51
CA LYS A 99 -2.93 -1.51 14.68
C LYS A 99 -2.39 -2.85 15.16
N ASP A 100 -2.26 -3.00 16.48
CA ASP A 100 -1.63 -4.17 17.10
C ASP A 100 -2.64 -5.21 17.60
N LEU A 101 -3.94 -5.02 17.33
CA LEU A 101 -4.97 -6.02 17.61
C LEU A 101 -4.90 -7.18 16.61
N LYS A 102 -3.98 -8.10 16.87
CA LYS A 102 -3.78 -9.32 16.09
C LYS A 102 -3.84 -10.51 17.05
N ALA A 103 -4.70 -11.46 16.73
CA ALA A 103 -4.93 -12.66 17.53
C ALA A 103 -5.26 -13.84 16.63
N ASP A 104 -5.01 -15.06 17.14
CA ASP A 104 -5.31 -16.28 16.39
C ASP A 104 -6.73 -16.79 16.65
N THR A 105 -7.38 -16.34 17.73
CA THR A 105 -8.79 -16.70 18.06
C THR A 105 -9.56 -15.48 18.55
N TRP A 106 -10.89 -15.57 18.51
CA TRP A 106 -11.78 -14.53 19.02
C TRP A 106 -11.58 -14.24 20.51
N GLU A 107 -11.40 -15.26 21.33
CA GLU A 107 -11.17 -15.11 22.78
C GLU A 107 -9.88 -14.31 23.03
N MET A 108 -8.81 -14.61 22.31
CA MET A 108 -7.56 -13.86 22.41
C MET A 108 -7.75 -12.41 21.92
N CYS A 109 -8.49 -12.19 20.84
CA CYS A 109 -8.79 -10.86 20.33
C CYS A 109 -9.55 -10.02 21.39
N ARG A 110 -10.56 -10.58 22.03
CA ARG A 110 -11.28 -9.92 23.13
C ARG A 110 -10.37 -9.54 24.29
N LEU A 111 -9.42 -10.40 24.65
CA LEU A 111 -8.45 -10.09 25.71
C LEU A 111 -7.54 -8.91 25.30
N GLU A 112 -7.10 -8.84 24.07
CA GLU A 112 -6.30 -7.72 23.57
C GLU A 112 -7.15 -6.42 23.54
N ILE A 113 -8.41 -6.47 23.08
CA ILE A 113 -9.33 -5.33 23.15
C ILE A 113 -9.46 -4.83 24.60
N LYS A 114 -9.69 -5.72 25.55
CA LYS A 114 -9.75 -5.36 26.98
C LYS A 114 -8.47 -4.67 27.47
N LYS A 115 -7.30 -5.10 27.00
CA LYS A 115 -6.02 -4.46 27.37
C LYS A 115 -5.93 -3.04 26.80
N VAL A 116 -6.29 -2.85 25.54
CA VAL A 116 -6.27 -1.54 24.89
C VAL A 116 -7.25 -0.59 25.56
N ILE A 117 -8.48 -1.01 25.79
CA ILE A 117 -9.50 -0.20 26.47
C ILE A 117 -9.09 0.10 27.93
N SER A 118 -8.60 -0.89 28.67
CA SER A 118 -8.10 -0.68 30.03
C SER A 118 -6.97 0.36 30.09
N LYS A 119 -6.05 0.35 29.11
CA LYS A 119 -4.99 1.36 29.00
C LYS A 119 -5.58 2.74 28.75
N LEU A 120 -6.51 2.86 27.81
CA LEU A 120 -7.21 4.11 27.49
C LEU A 120 -7.91 4.69 28.73
N TYR A 121 -8.65 3.87 29.48
CA TYR A 121 -9.32 4.32 30.72
C TYR A 121 -8.31 4.75 31.80
N ARG A 122 -7.12 4.17 31.85
CA ARG A 122 -6.07 4.62 32.80
C ARG A 122 -5.52 6.00 32.45
N GLU A 123 -5.47 6.37 31.19
CA GLU A 123 -5.04 7.71 30.77
C GLU A 123 -5.96 8.80 31.34
N PHE A 124 -7.28 8.51 31.48
CA PHE A 124 -8.27 9.44 32.01
C PHE A 124 -8.67 9.18 33.47
N GLN A 125 -7.86 8.45 34.23
CA GLN A 125 -8.21 8.06 35.62
C GLN A 125 -8.56 9.26 36.53
N TYR A 126 -8.02 10.42 36.27
CA TYR A 126 -8.23 11.65 37.05
C TYR A 126 -9.71 12.11 37.07
N ILE A 127 -10.51 11.77 36.05
CA ILE A 127 -11.92 12.18 35.99
C ILE A 127 -12.78 11.49 37.07
N THR A 128 -12.31 10.34 37.61
CA THR A 128 -13.06 9.57 38.61
C THR A 128 -13.25 10.33 39.95
N GLU A 129 -12.49 11.39 40.18
CA GLU A 129 -12.64 12.22 41.37
C GLU A 129 -13.97 12.98 41.44
N LYS A 130 -14.56 13.26 40.26
CA LYS A 130 -15.85 14.00 40.13
C LYS A 130 -17.02 13.12 39.70
N MET A 131 -16.85 11.81 39.61
CA MET A 131 -17.89 10.86 39.29
C MET A 131 -18.75 10.52 40.49
N ASP A 132 -20.04 10.28 40.26
CA ASP A 132 -20.87 9.58 41.23
C ASP A 132 -20.42 8.12 41.40
N GLU A 133 -20.93 7.43 42.42
CA GLU A 133 -20.47 6.08 42.75
C GLU A 133 -20.84 5.05 41.68
N ASP A 134 -21.98 5.21 41.00
CA ASP A 134 -22.45 4.28 39.96
C ASP A 134 -21.56 4.40 38.71
N ASP A 135 -21.33 5.64 38.20
CA ASP A 135 -20.44 5.91 37.10
C ASP A 135 -18.99 5.43 37.40
N LYS A 136 -18.55 5.60 38.64
CA LYS A 136 -17.23 5.19 39.12
C LYS A 136 -17.06 3.68 39.19
N GLU A 137 -18.11 2.94 39.56
CA GLU A 137 -18.11 1.49 39.55
C GLU A 137 -17.98 0.95 38.14
N ILE A 138 -18.79 1.44 37.18
CA ILE A 138 -18.72 1.09 35.77
C ILE A 138 -17.32 1.39 35.22
N TYR A 139 -16.80 2.61 35.43
CA TYR A 139 -15.49 3.03 34.97
C TYR A 139 -14.38 2.10 35.47
N ASN A 140 -14.36 1.81 36.79
CA ASN A 140 -13.35 0.96 37.42
C ASN A 140 -13.47 -0.51 36.95
N SER A 141 -14.68 -0.98 36.69
CA SER A 141 -14.93 -2.33 36.14
C SER A 141 -14.28 -2.51 34.77
N ILE A 142 -14.45 -1.54 33.85
CA ILE A 142 -13.83 -1.54 32.52
C ILE A 142 -12.30 -1.38 32.64
N LYS A 143 -11.83 -0.39 33.40
CA LYS A 143 -10.42 -0.13 33.65
C LYS A 143 -9.68 -1.38 34.18
N ASN A 144 -10.32 -2.14 35.07
CA ASN A 144 -9.75 -3.34 35.69
C ASN A 144 -10.01 -4.63 34.90
N ARG A 145 -10.62 -4.56 33.70
CA ARG A 145 -10.93 -5.69 32.81
C ARG A 145 -11.91 -6.72 33.40
N LYS A 146 -12.74 -6.31 34.36
CA LYS A 146 -13.71 -7.17 35.03
C LYS A 146 -15.03 -7.25 34.29
N ASN A 147 -15.34 -6.26 33.45
CA ASN A 147 -16.60 -6.13 32.75
C ASN A 147 -16.45 -6.63 31.29
N ASP A 148 -17.32 -7.54 30.91
CA ASP A 148 -17.48 -8.03 29.54
C ASP A 148 -18.70 -7.42 28.83
N ILE A 149 -19.67 -6.94 29.59
CA ILE A 149 -20.97 -6.50 29.09
C ILE A 149 -20.81 -5.16 28.36
N ASP A 150 -20.05 -4.23 28.93
CA ASP A 150 -19.90 -2.87 28.40
C ASP A 150 -18.66 -2.68 27.52
N LEU A 151 -17.98 -3.77 27.15
CA LEU A 151 -16.74 -3.65 26.38
C LEU A 151 -17.00 -3.04 24.99
N ASN A 152 -18.09 -3.39 24.35
CA ASN A 152 -18.47 -2.90 23.03
C ASN A 152 -19.08 -1.48 23.03
N THR A 153 -19.46 -0.95 24.20
CA THR A 153 -19.94 0.44 24.40
C THR A 153 -18.92 1.31 25.14
N SER A 154 -17.76 0.77 25.42
CA SER A 154 -16.73 1.42 26.25
C SER A 154 -16.28 2.80 25.75
N LEU A 155 -16.24 3.04 24.45
CA LEU A 155 -15.88 4.36 23.88
C LEU A 155 -17.00 5.39 24.07
N GLU A 156 -18.27 4.98 23.96
CA GLU A 156 -19.43 5.82 24.24
C GLU A 156 -19.44 6.22 25.71
N LEU A 157 -19.35 5.25 26.63
CA LEU A 157 -19.28 5.50 28.08
C LEU A 157 -18.13 6.45 28.44
N LEU A 158 -16.94 6.24 27.89
CA LEU A 158 -15.82 7.16 28.14
C LEU A 158 -16.11 8.56 27.59
N SER A 159 -16.78 8.67 26.43
CA SER A 159 -17.19 9.96 25.88
C SER A 159 -18.15 10.69 26.82
N ASP A 160 -19.11 9.99 27.41
CA ASP A 160 -20.09 10.56 28.35
C ASP A 160 -19.39 11.02 29.65
N PHE A 161 -18.50 10.21 30.20
CA PHE A 161 -17.74 10.58 31.39
C PHE A 161 -16.87 11.82 31.17
N LEU A 162 -16.19 11.90 30.02
CA LEU A 162 -15.38 13.07 29.66
C LEU A 162 -16.23 14.30 29.38
N CYS A 163 -17.38 14.13 28.72
CA CYS A 163 -18.34 15.21 28.46
C CYS A 163 -18.91 15.77 29.78
N LYS A 164 -19.30 14.91 30.73
CA LYS A 164 -19.74 15.31 32.08
C LYS A 164 -18.63 16.08 32.81
N TYR A 165 -17.38 15.60 32.75
CA TYR A 165 -16.25 16.18 33.47
C TYR A 165 -15.86 17.58 32.96
N TYR A 166 -15.75 17.73 31.62
CA TYR A 166 -15.27 18.97 30.99
C TYR A 166 -16.40 19.93 30.57
N GLY A 167 -17.66 19.48 30.54
CA GLY A 167 -18.77 20.24 29.98
C GLY A 167 -18.61 20.51 28.48
N LYS A 168 -17.90 19.64 27.78
CA LYS A 168 -17.56 19.76 26.36
C LYS A 168 -17.72 18.42 25.65
N LYS A 169 -18.26 18.46 24.44
CA LYS A 169 -18.33 17.28 23.57
C LYS A 169 -16.92 16.76 23.22
N VAL A 170 -16.81 15.48 22.97
CA VAL A 170 -15.57 14.72 22.82
C VAL A 170 -15.23 14.54 21.33
N ILE A 171 -13.96 14.52 21.01
CA ILE A 171 -13.46 14.07 19.69
C ILE A 171 -12.94 12.65 19.84
N VAL A 172 -13.45 11.73 19.00
CA VAL A 172 -13.03 10.32 18.98
C VAL A 172 -12.20 10.05 17.73
N LEU A 173 -10.96 9.64 17.93
CA LEU A 173 -9.98 9.32 16.90
C LEU A 173 -9.69 7.82 16.94
N ILE A 174 -10.00 7.09 15.85
CA ILE A 174 -9.79 5.63 15.74
C ILE A 174 -8.83 5.36 14.59
N ASP A 175 -7.60 4.95 14.89
CA ASP A 175 -6.58 4.64 13.89
C ASP A 175 -6.57 3.15 13.55
N GLU A 176 -6.46 2.83 12.24
CA GLU A 176 -6.46 1.47 11.68
C GLU A 176 -7.70 0.64 12.10
N TYR A 177 -8.90 1.20 11.93
CA TYR A 177 -10.18 0.59 12.33
C TYR A 177 -10.42 -0.80 11.72
N ASP A 178 -9.89 -1.06 10.53
CA ASP A 178 -10.06 -2.29 9.75
C ASP A 178 -9.04 -3.38 10.09
N SER A 179 -7.97 -3.06 10.80
CA SER A 179 -6.88 -3.99 11.12
C SER A 179 -7.36 -5.24 11.88
N PRO A 180 -8.15 -5.16 12.96
CA PRO A 180 -8.63 -6.34 13.67
C PRO A 180 -9.62 -7.18 12.86
N ILE A 181 -10.37 -6.55 11.95
CA ILE A 181 -11.36 -7.23 11.10
C ILE A 181 -10.65 -8.02 10.01
N ILE A 182 -9.63 -7.44 9.39
CA ILE A 182 -8.76 -8.11 8.41
C ILE A 182 -8.05 -9.31 9.05
N ASN A 183 -7.53 -9.14 10.28
CA ASN A 183 -6.92 -10.24 11.01
C ASN A 183 -7.93 -11.36 11.34
N ALA A 184 -9.13 -11.00 11.80
CA ALA A 184 -10.18 -11.95 12.11
C ALA A 184 -10.58 -12.78 10.88
N PHE A 185 -10.60 -12.15 9.72
CA PHE A 185 -10.85 -12.84 8.46
C PHE A 185 -9.74 -13.85 8.14
N ASP A 186 -8.48 -13.46 8.21
CA ASP A 186 -7.32 -14.33 7.97
C ASP A 186 -7.29 -15.53 8.94
N LYS A 187 -7.76 -15.33 10.17
CA LYS A 187 -7.76 -16.34 11.24
C LYS A 187 -9.07 -17.12 11.43
N GLY A 188 -10.11 -16.82 10.67
CA GLY A 188 -11.36 -17.58 10.63
C GLY A 188 -12.38 -17.27 11.71
N TYR A 189 -12.23 -16.18 12.49
CA TYR A 189 -13.22 -15.71 13.48
C TYR A 189 -13.92 -14.39 13.08
N TYR A 190 -14.11 -14.24 11.78
CA TYR A 190 -14.61 -13.01 11.16
C TYR A 190 -16.00 -12.58 11.62
N ASN A 191 -16.95 -13.54 11.76
CA ASN A 191 -18.33 -13.22 12.11
C ASN A 191 -18.42 -12.63 13.52
N GLU A 192 -17.72 -13.22 14.47
CA GLU A 192 -17.68 -12.76 15.87
C GLU A 192 -17.06 -11.37 15.97
N ALA A 193 -16.00 -11.12 15.20
CA ALA A 193 -15.36 -9.82 15.15
C ALA A 193 -16.29 -8.75 14.55
N ILE A 194 -17.01 -9.05 13.47
CA ILE A 194 -17.97 -8.12 12.86
C ILE A 194 -19.08 -7.75 13.82
N GLU A 195 -19.71 -8.71 14.50
CA GLU A 195 -20.76 -8.47 15.48
C GLU A 195 -20.28 -7.53 16.59
N PHE A 196 -19.09 -7.74 17.11
CA PHE A 196 -18.52 -6.89 18.14
C PHE A 196 -18.21 -5.48 17.62
N PHE A 197 -17.43 -5.36 16.53
CA PHE A 197 -16.97 -4.06 16.03
C PHE A 197 -18.12 -3.23 15.45
N GLN A 198 -19.19 -3.85 14.95
CA GLN A 198 -20.40 -3.14 14.55
C GLN A 198 -21.02 -2.35 15.71
N VAL A 199 -21.16 -2.96 16.88
CA VAL A 199 -21.66 -2.28 18.08
C VAL A 199 -20.63 -1.26 18.58
N PHE A 200 -19.36 -1.65 18.63
CA PHE A 200 -18.28 -0.81 19.13
C PHE A 200 -18.13 0.52 18.39
N TYR A 201 -18.22 0.50 17.05
CA TYR A 201 -18.15 1.73 16.26
C TYR A 201 -19.48 2.48 16.23
N SER A 202 -20.62 1.79 16.18
CA SER A 202 -21.92 2.46 16.11
C SER A 202 -22.24 3.18 17.42
N SER A 203 -21.99 2.60 18.58
CA SER A 203 -22.19 3.26 19.87
C SER A 203 -21.33 4.52 20.00
N ALA A 204 -20.04 4.42 19.63
CA ALA A 204 -19.11 5.54 19.74
C ALA A 204 -19.41 6.70 18.78
N LEU A 205 -19.99 6.41 17.58
CA LEU A 205 -20.00 7.37 16.46
C LEU A 205 -21.40 7.76 15.96
N LYS A 206 -22.46 6.95 16.23
CA LYS A 206 -23.80 7.21 15.71
C LYS A 206 -24.74 7.83 16.73
N THR A 207 -24.92 7.16 17.86
CA THR A 207 -25.91 7.49 18.89
C THR A 207 -25.27 8.25 20.07
N ASN A 208 -24.04 8.65 19.95
CA ASN A 208 -23.27 9.30 20.99
C ASN A 208 -23.55 10.82 21.03
N ASP A 209 -24.41 11.24 21.92
CA ASP A 209 -24.76 12.67 22.11
C ASP A 209 -23.56 13.50 22.61
N SER A 210 -22.59 12.85 23.23
CA SER A 210 -21.34 13.47 23.71
C SER A 210 -20.30 13.63 22.61
N LEU A 211 -20.53 13.13 21.38
CA LEU A 211 -19.61 13.23 20.27
C LEU A 211 -19.62 14.61 19.62
N LYS A 212 -18.44 15.21 19.41
CA LYS A 212 -18.24 16.40 18.56
C LYS A 212 -17.85 16.02 17.15
N TYR A 213 -16.78 15.25 17.01
CA TYR A 213 -16.28 14.71 15.77
C TYR A 213 -15.74 13.29 15.96
N GLY A 214 -16.02 12.41 15.01
CA GLY A 214 -15.43 11.08 14.90
C GLY A 214 -14.52 11.01 13.67
N ILE A 215 -13.27 10.61 13.83
CA ILE A 215 -12.33 10.45 12.73
C ILE A 215 -11.77 9.03 12.78
N LEU A 216 -11.91 8.32 11.65
CA LEU A 216 -11.37 6.97 11.50
C LEU A 216 -10.35 6.95 10.37
N THR A 217 -9.34 6.08 10.53
CA THR A 217 -8.42 5.76 9.43
C THR A 217 -8.33 4.26 9.21
N GLY A 218 -8.14 3.86 7.95
CA GLY A 218 -7.97 2.48 7.53
C GLY A 218 -7.35 2.37 6.14
N ILE A 219 -7.28 1.15 5.63
CA ILE A 219 -6.84 0.87 4.25
C ILE A 219 -8.07 0.65 3.37
N THR A 220 -9.03 -0.13 3.85
CA THR A 220 -10.20 -0.57 3.11
C THR A 220 -11.47 0.14 3.58
N ARG A 221 -12.50 0.11 2.75
CA ARG A 221 -13.85 0.55 3.10
C ARG A 221 -14.72 -0.69 3.32
N ILE A 222 -14.81 -1.18 4.55
CA ILE A 222 -15.64 -2.34 4.92
C ILE A 222 -17.07 -1.86 5.22
N ILE A 223 -17.91 -1.67 4.19
CA ILE A 223 -19.24 -1.07 4.36
C ILE A 223 -20.37 -2.09 4.27
N LYS A 224 -20.31 -3.02 3.30
CA LYS A 224 -21.44 -3.93 3.03
C LYS A 224 -21.74 -4.94 4.16
N GLU A 225 -20.87 -5.05 5.16
CA GLU A 225 -21.04 -5.98 6.28
C GLU A 225 -21.75 -5.38 7.49
N GLY A 226 -22.37 -4.22 7.30
CA GLY A 226 -23.17 -3.62 8.37
C GLY A 226 -22.39 -2.85 9.43
N ILE A 227 -21.04 -2.86 9.40
CA ILE A 227 -20.22 -2.13 10.39
C ILE A 227 -20.61 -0.66 10.46
N PHE A 228 -20.92 -0.08 9.31
CA PHE A 228 -21.37 1.31 9.18
C PHE A 228 -22.80 1.46 8.66
N SER A 229 -23.57 0.38 8.49
CA SER A 229 -24.95 0.45 7.98
C SER A 229 -25.86 1.30 8.84
N GLY A 230 -25.47 1.46 10.10
CA GLY A 230 -26.15 2.35 11.02
C GLY A 230 -25.67 3.82 10.98
N LEU A 231 -24.52 4.15 10.36
CA LEU A 231 -23.95 5.52 10.35
C LEU A 231 -24.42 6.31 9.14
N ASN A 232 -25.58 6.97 9.23
CA ASN A 232 -26.08 7.84 8.16
C ASN A 232 -25.27 9.15 8.01
N ASN A 233 -24.36 9.44 8.94
CA ASN A 233 -23.54 10.63 9.03
C ASN A 233 -22.08 10.41 8.68
N LEU A 234 -21.71 9.22 8.14
CA LEU A 234 -20.35 8.88 7.79
C LEU A 234 -19.96 9.46 6.42
N TYR A 235 -18.99 10.36 6.41
CA TYR A 235 -18.34 10.83 5.18
C TYR A 235 -17.09 9.99 4.91
N VAL A 236 -17.10 9.24 3.81
CA VAL A 236 -15.99 8.37 3.43
C VAL A 236 -15.12 9.08 2.40
N ASN A 237 -13.83 9.16 2.69
CA ASN A 237 -12.83 9.76 1.83
C ASN A 237 -11.76 8.73 1.45
N THR A 238 -11.83 8.27 0.20
CA THR A 238 -10.92 7.24 -0.36
C THR A 238 -9.81 7.87 -1.21
N VAL A 239 -8.95 7.05 -1.79
CA VAL A 239 -7.95 7.48 -2.78
C VAL A 239 -8.57 8.05 -4.05
N LEU A 240 -9.84 7.75 -4.33
CA LEU A 240 -10.59 8.29 -5.46
C LEU A 240 -11.20 9.69 -5.18
N SER A 241 -11.30 10.08 -3.90
CA SER A 241 -11.91 11.33 -3.49
C SER A 241 -10.99 12.52 -3.76
N LYS A 242 -11.56 13.62 -4.31
CA LYS A 242 -10.83 14.86 -4.59
C LYS A 242 -10.49 15.65 -3.31
N ASN A 243 -11.40 15.62 -2.32
CA ASN A 243 -11.18 16.29 -1.04
C ASN A 243 -10.11 15.57 -0.23
N TYR A 244 -9.27 16.31 0.47
CA TYR A 244 -8.22 15.82 1.37
C TYR A 244 -7.09 15.02 0.72
N ALA A 245 -7.01 14.97 -0.61
CA ALA A 245 -5.98 14.22 -1.31
C ALA A 245 -4.57 14.67 -0.93
N GLU A 246 -4.35 15.99 -0.84
CA GLU A 246 -3.09 16.66 -0.58
C GLU A 246 -2.54 16.47 0.84
N TYR A 247 -3.38 16.02 1.79
CA TYR A 247 -2.98 15.86 3.19
C TYR A 247 -2.41 14.47 3.53
N PHE A 248 -2.57 13.51 2.63
CA PHE A 248 -2.07 12.14 2.82
C PHE A 248 -1.04 11.79 1.77
N GLY A 249 0.22 11.69 2.19
CA GLY A 249 1.36 11.55 1.30
C GLY A 249 2.07 12.88 1.04
N LEU A 250 2.92 12.94 0.02
CA LEU A 250 3.71 14.12 -0.32
C LEU A 250 3.38 14.59 -1.73
N LEU A 251 3.16 15.91 -1.88
CA LEU A 251 3.05 16.55 -3.18
C LEU A 251 4.44 16.70 -3.84
N GLU A 252 4.49 16.84 -5.15
CA GLU A 252 5.75 17.03 -5.86
C GLU A 252 6.51 18.28 -5.40
N SER A 253 5.82 19.39 -5.16
CA SER A 253 6.43 20.61 -4.61
C SER A 253 7.10 20.39 -3.25
N GLU A 254 6.47 19.59 -2.38
CA GLU A 254 7.00 19.23 -1.08
C GLU A 254 8.24 18.33 -1.20
N VAL A 255 8.21 17.37 -2.13
CA VAL A 255 9.38 16.49 -2.40
C VAL A 255 10.55 17.29 -2.95
N ILE A 256 10.32 18.25 -3.86
CA ILE A 256 11.36 19.14 -4.38
C ILE A 256 11.97 19.96 -3.23
N GLU A 257 11.15 20.52 -2.35
CA GLU A 257 11.62 21.26 -1.18
C GLU A 257 12.43 20.36 -0.22
N MET A 258 11.96 19.12 0.06
CA MET A 258 12.71 18.15 0.84
C MET A 258 14.08 17.86 0.22
N LEU A 259 14.13 17.56 -1.07
CA LEU A 259 15.38 17.29 -1.77
C LEU A 259 16.34 18.49 -1.74
N ASP A 260 15.81 19.71 -1.84
CA ASP A 260 16.61 20.94 -1.76
C ASP A 260 17.22 21.11 -0.36
N ASN A 261 16.42 20.94 0.70
CA ASN A 261 16.87 21.00 2.09
C ASN A 261 17.99 19.97 2.41
N PHE A 262 17.98 18.82 1.71
CA PHE A 262 19.00 17.78 1.87
C PHE A 262 20.13 17.86 0.82
N ASN A 263 20.20 18.92 -0.01
CA ASN A 263 21.15 19.13 -1.11
C ASN A 263 21.10 18.01 -2.17
N MET A 264 19.91 17.53 -2.48
CA MET A 264 19.67 16.45 -3.44
C MET A 264 18.71 16.83 -4.56
N LYS A 265 18.42 18.13 -4.76
CA LYS A 265 17.48 18.64 -5.78
C LYS A 265 17.78 18.14 -7.19
N TYR A 266 19.06 17.94 -7.51
CA TYR A 266 19.52 17.40 -8.79
C TYR A 266 19.06 15.94 -9.05
N LYS A 267 18.52 15.25 -8.03
CA LYS A 267 18.02 13.89 -8.11
C LYS A 267 16.51 13.77 -8.38
N ILE A 268 15.82 14.89 -8.63
CA ILE A 268 14.34 14.87 -8.74
C ILE A 268 13.83 13.94 -9.84
N GLU A 269 14.49 13.87 -11.00
CA GLU A 269 14.06 12.99 -12.10
C GLU A 269 14.18 11.51 -11.72
N GLU A 270 15.24 11.14 -11.00
CA GLU A 270 15.45 9.80 -10.49
C GLU A 270 14.36 9.44 -9.46
N VAL A 271 14.11 10.32 -8.50
CA VAL A 271 13.08 10.17 -7.46
C VAL A 271 11.68 10.10 -8.08
N ARG A 272 11.38 10.96 -9.06
CA ARG A 272 10.11 10.96 -9.80
C ARG A 272 9.88 9.61 -10.47
N SER A 273 10.86 9.08 -11.19
CA SER A 273 10.71 7.82 -11.92
C SER A 273 10.49 6.61 -11.02
N TRP A 274 10.98 6.65 -9.78
CA TRP A 274 10.91 5.53 -8.84
C TRP A 274 9.74 5.60 -7.87
N TYR A 275 9.35 6.78 -7.39
CA TYR A 275 8.45 6.92 -6.24
C TYR A 275 7.21 7.77 -6.50
N ASN A 276 7.13 8.50 -7.64
CA ASN A 276 5.92 9.23 -8.04
C ASN A 276 4.89 8.28 -8.67
N GLY A 277 3.68 8.78 -8.90
CA GLY A 277 2.68 8.16 -9.77
C GLY A 277 1.42 7.71 -9.08
N TYR A 278 1.28 7.87 -7.77
CA TYR A 278 -0.02 7.73 -7.13
C TYR A 278 -0.92 8.91 -7.48
N LEU A 279 -2.15 8.64 -7.88
CA LEU A 279 -3.15 9.67 -8.15
C LEU A 279 -4.27 9.54 -7.11
N PHE A 280 -4.29 10.46 -6.13
CA PHE A 280 -5.38 10.57 -5.16
C PHE A 280 -6.32 11.70 -5.60
N GLY A 281 -7.59 11.36 -5.89
CA GLY A 281 -8.47 12.32 -6.54
C GLY A 281 -7.86 12.85 -7.84
N ASN A 282 -7.39 14.11 -7.81
CA ASN A 282 -6.70 14.77 -8.92
C ASN A 282 -5.23 15.10 -8.61
N GLU A 283 -4.73 14.75 -7.43
CA GLU A 283 -3.39 15.12 -6.97
C GLU A 283 -2.38 13.99 -7.18
N GLN A 284 -1.22 14.32 -7.74
CA GLN A 284 -0.09 13.40 -7.80
C GLN A 284 0.62 13.33 -6.46
N ILE A 285 0.71 12.13 -5.92
CA ILE A 285 1.19 11.89 -4.56
C ILE A 285 2.38 10.92 -4.57
N TYR A 286 3.41 11.26 -3.80
CA TYR A 286 4.52 10.37 -3.47
C TYR A 286 4.27 9.65 -2.16
N ASN A 287 4.77 8.42 -2.05
CA ASN A 287 4.77 7.70 -0.78
C ASN A 287 5.80 8.31 0.18
N PRO A 288 5.40 8.81 1.37
CA PRO A 288 6.32 9.40 2.33
C PRO A 288 7.40 8.45 2.82
N TRP A 289 7.07 7.16 3.02
CA TRP A 289 8.02 6.16 3.49
C TRP A 289 9.20 5.98 2.54
N SER A 290 8.92 5.90 1.24
CA SER A 290 9.96 5.75 0.22
C SER A 290 10.85 6.99 0.16
N ILE A 291 10.25 8.20 0.22
CA ILE A 291 11.01 9.46 0.18
C ILE A 291 11.89 9.64 1.42
N VAL A 292 11.36 9.43 2.64
CA VAL A 292 12.17 9.63 3.86
C VAL A 292 13.30 8.62 3.98
N ASN A 293 13.09 7.36 3.54
CA ASN A 293 14.16 6.37 3.50
C ASN A 293 15.20 6.69 2.42
N TYR A 294 14.78 7.12 1.23
CA TYR A 294 15.70 7.57 0.18
C TYR A 294 16.58 8.74 0.66
N LEU A 295 16.01 9.74 1.31
CA LEU A 295 16.77 10.86 1.87
C LEU A 295 17.78 10.43 2.93
N ARG A 296 17.46 9.41 3.73
CA ARG A 296 18.36 8.85 4.74
C ARG A 296 19.50 8.05 4.12
N GLU A 297 19.17 7.13 3.21
CA GLU A 297 20.13 6.17 2.64
C GLU A 297 20.82 6.68 1.39
N LYS A 298 20.20 7.64 0.67
CA LYS A 298 20.67 8.21 -0.60
C LYS A 298 20.83 7.18 -1.74
N GLU A 299 20.14 6.07 -1.62
CA GLU A 299 20.13 4.98 -2.59
C GLU A 299 18.71 4.72 -3.09
N ILE A 300 18.60 4.42 -4.38
CA ILE A 300 17.33 3.97 -4.97
C ILE A 300 17.11 2.49 -4.63
N LYS A 301 16.01 2.21 -3.93
CA LYS A 301 15.60 0.87 -3.51
C LYS A 301 14.08 0.79 -3.40
N SER A 302 13.54 -0.43 -3.37
CA SER A 302 12.15 -0.66 -2.97
C SER A 302 12.05 -0.60 -1.45
N TYR A 303 11.62 0.54 -0.92
CA TYR A 303 11.48 0.76 0.52
C TYR A 303 10.11 0.37 1.07
N TRP A 304 9.05 0.76 0.35
CA TRP A 304 7.67 0.54 0.79
C TRP A 304 7.23 -0.90 0.56
N ALA A 305 7.51 -1.44 -0.62
CA ALA A 305 7.08 -2.76 -1.03
C ALA A 305 7.64 -3.88 -0.14
N ASN A 306 8.87 -3.73 0.34
CA ASN A 306 9.55 -4.74 1.18
C ASN A 306 9.06 -4.76 2.65
N VAL A 307 8.28 -3.78 3.08
CA VAL A 307 7.85 -3.63 4.49
C VAL A 307 6.36 -3.91 4.68
N SER A 308 5.58 -3.90 3.61
CA SER A 308 4.15 -4.15 3.66
C SER A 308 3.83 -5.64 3.53
N GLY A 309 3.90 -6.40 4.62
CA GLY A 309 3.33 -7.74 4.65
C GLY A 309 1.83 -7.67 4.31
N ASN A 310 1.42 -8.22 3.18
CA ASN A 310 0.04 -8.27 2.70
C ASN A 310 -0.40 -9.71 2.52
N THR A 311 -0.47 -10.44 3.65
CA THR A 311 -0.93 -11.82 3.67
C THR A 311 -2.29 -11.99 2.99
N LEU A 312 -3.19 -11.01 3.16
CA LEU A 312 -4.49 -11.02 2.48
C LEU A 312 -4.34 -10.99 0.95
N LEU A 313 -3.48 -10.11 0.43
CA LEU A 313 -3.23 -10.00 -1.01
C LEU A 313 -2.54 -11.25 -1.56
N GLU A 314 -1.58 -11.78 -0.82
CA GLU A 314 -0.88 -13.02 -1.18
C GLU A 314 -1.86 -14.19 -1.22
N ASN A 315 -2.72 -14.34 -0.21
CA ASN A 315 -3.77 -15.37 -0.16
C ASN A 315 -4.78 -15.23 -1.31
N MET A 316 -5.15 -13.99 -1.68
CA MET A 316 -6.05 -13.76 -2.82
C MET A 316 -5.40 -14.12 -4.15
N LEU A 317 -4.15 -13.75 -4.35
CA LEU A 317 -3.39 -14.15 -5.53
C LEU A 317 -3.21 -15.66 -5.60
N ASP A 318 -3.08 -16.32 -4.44
CA ASP A 318 -2.96 -17.77 -4.38
C ASP A 318 -4.19 -18.51 -4.91
N ASN A 319 -5.35 -17.90 -4.84
CA ASN A 319 -6.61 -18.45 -5.31
C ASN A 319 -7.14 -17.79 -6.59
N ALA A 320 -6.39 -16.84 -7.18
CA ALA A 320 -6.82 -16.08 -8.35
C ALA A 320 -6.78 -16.91 -9.63
N GLY A 321 -7.73 -16.65 -10.52
CA GLY A 321 -7.82 -17.27 -11.84
C GLY A 321 -6.77 -16.76 -12.85
N GLU A 322 -6.67 -17.41 -14.01
CA GLU A 322 -5.72 -17.06 -15.08
C GLU A 322 -5.90 -15.63 -15.60
N SER A 323 -7.15 -15.13 -15.62
CA SER A 323 -7.49 -13.78 -16.06
C SER A 323 -6.78 -12.71 -15.22
N VAL A 324 -6.67 -12.91 -13.90
CA VAL A 324 -5.99 -12.00 -13.00
C VAL A 324 -4.50 -11.93 -13.33
N TYR A 325 -3.87 -13.06 -13.62
CA TYR A 325 -2.45 -13.10 -13.98
C TYR A 325 -2.18 -12.48 -15.36
N ALA A 326 -3.07 -12.67 -16.33
CA ALA A 326 -2.98 -12.01 -17.63
C ALA A 326 -3.03 -10.48 -17.48
N ASP A 327 -3.93 -9.95 -16.66
CA ASP A 327 -4.04 -8.53 -16.40
C ASP A 327 -2.85 -8.00 -15.58
N LEU A 328 -2.38 -8.74 -14.58
CA LEU A 328 -1.17 -8.37 -13.85
C LEU A 328 0.04 -8.24 -14.76
N LYS A 329 0.15 -9.10 -15.77
CA LYS A 329 1.18 -8.96 -16.80
C LYS A 329 1.04 -7.65 -17.55
N ARG A 330 -0.14 -7.36 -18.09
CA ARG A 330 -0.41 -6.12 -18.82
C ARG A 330 -0.05 -4.89 -17.98
N PHE A 331 -0.37 -4.91 -16.67
CA PHE A 331 0.05 -3.87 -15.73
C PHE A 331 1.58 -3.78 -15.60
N THR A 332 2.29 -4.90 -15.52
CA THR A 332 3.76 -4.89 -15.45
C THR A 332 4.41 -4.43 -16.75
N ASP A 333 3.77 -4.65 -17.89
CA ASP A 333 4.19 -4.12 -19.20
C ASP A 333 3.94 -2.60 -19.32
N GLY A 334 3.22 -2.01 -18.36
CA GLY A 334 2.99 -0.56 -18.29
C GLY A 334 1.65 -0.13 -18.90
N GLU A 335 0.76 -1.08 -19.20
CA GLU A 335 -0.58 -0.77 -19.67
C GLU A 335 -1.45 -0.22 -18.53
N SER A 336 -2.46 0.56 -18.90
CA SER A 336 -3.61 0.84 -18.02
C SER A 336 -4.79 -0.02 -18.47
N ILE A 337 -5.47 -0.61 -17.47
CA ILE A 337 -6.57 -1.54 -17.71
C ILE A 337 -7.82 -1.04 -17.03
N GLU A 338 -8.93 -1.07 -17.76
CA GLU A 338 -10.24 -0.72 -17.24
C GLU A 338 -10.74 -1.78 -16.26
N LYS A 339 -11.14 -1.34 -15.06
CA LYS A 339 -11.65 -2.18 -13.98
C LYS A 339 -12.85 -1.54 -13.30
N TYR A 340 -13.79 -2.38 -12.88
CA TYR A 340 -14.92 -1.97 -12.06
C TYR A 340 -14.48 -1.84 -10.60
N ILE A 341 -14.71 -0.66 -10.01
CA ILE A 341 -14.40 -0.38 -8.61
C ILE A 341 -15.69 -0.04 -7.90
N SER A 342 -16.06 -0.84 -6.91
CA SER A 342 -17.24 -0.60 -6.09
C SER A 342 -16.91 0.32 -4.93
N ASP A 343 -17.79 1.26 -4.63
CA ASP A 343 -17.67 2.14 -3.46
C ASP A 343 -17.92 1.44 -2.11
N GLY A 344 -18.36 0.19 -2.13
CA GLY A 344 -18.58 -0.60 -0.92
C GLY A 344 -18.35 -2.09 -1.18
N THR A 345 -17.33 -2.66 -0.55
CA THR A 345 -16.98 -4.07 -0.67
C THR A 345 -17.05 -4.74 0.69
N THR A 346 -17.40 -6.03 0.72
CA THR A 346 -17.21 -6.88 1.90
C THR A 346 -15.85 -7.58 1.79
N ILE A 347 -15.23 -7.95 2.91
CA ILE A 347 -14.04 -8.80 2.86
C ILE A 347 -14.39 -10.17 2.26
N LYS A 348 -15.61 -10.66 2.48
CA LYS A 348 -16.10 -11.92 1.88
C LYS A 348 -16.20 -11.82 0.36
N SER A 349 -16.70 -10.70 -0.18
CA SER A 349 -16.81 -10.53 -1.62
C SER A 349 -15.44 -10.37 -2.29
N LEU A 350 -14.47 -9.77 -1.61
CA LEU A 350 -13.09 -9.67 -2.09
C LEU A 350 -12.46 -11.02 -2.44
N LEU A 351 -12.95 -12.12 -1.88
CA LEU A 351 -12.44 -13.47 -2.14
C LEU A 351 -13.31 -14.32 -3.08
N SER A 352 -14.50 -13.84 -3.39
CA SER A 352 -15.47 -14.60 -4.21
C SER A 352 -15.44 -14.22 -5.70
N SER A 353 -14.73 -13.15 -6.06
CA SER A 353 -14.70 -12.63 -7.43
C SER A 353 -13.30 -12.13 -7.79
N ASP A 354 -12.80 -12.56 -8.95
CA ASP A 354 -11.55 -12.07 -9.54
C ASP A 354 -11.58 -10.54 -9.78
N ASP A 355 -12.75 -9.94 -9.96
CA ASP A 355 -12.89 -8.50 -10.19
C ASP A 355 -12.66 -7.66 -8.93
N GLU A 356 -12.95 -8.19 -7.76
CA GLU A 356 -12.78 -7.44 -6.50
C GLU A 356 -11.32 -7.37 -6.01
N ILE A 357 -10.44 -8.23 -6.52
CA ILE A 357 -9.00 -8.18 -6.22
C ILE A 357 -8.40 -6.82 -6.64
N TRP A 358 -8.88 -6.24 -7.74
CA TRP A 358 -8.39 -4.97 -8.27
C TRP A 358 -8.68 -3.80 -7.34
N GLN A 359 -9.81 -3.86 -6.66
CA GLN A 359 -10.17 -2.89 -5.64
C GLN A 359 -9.22 -2.94 -4.44
N LEU A 360 -8.87 -4.14 -3.98
CA LEU A 360 -7.87 -4.29 -2.92
C LEU A 360 -6.50 -3.78 -3.36
N PHE A 361 -6.08 -4.06 -4.59
CA PHE A 361 -4.84 -3.51 -5.15
C PHE A 361 -4.84 -1.99 -5.20
N LEU A 362 -5.95 -1.36 -5.58
CA LEU A 362 -6.10 0.08 -5.61
C LEU A 362 -6.02 0.69 -4.19
N TYR A 363 -6.83 0.22 -3.26
CA TYR A 363 -6.88 0.79 -1.91
C TYR A 363 -5.65 0.47 -1.06
N SER A 364 -4.97 -0.64 -1.34
CA SER A 364 -3.69 -0.97 -0.70
C SER A 364 -2.50 -0.25 -1.33
N GLY A 365 -2.66 0.44 -2.47
CA GLY A 365 -1.61 1.23 -3.13
C GLY A 365 -0.69 0.45 -4.06
N TYR A 366 -1.07 -0.75 -4.48
CA TYR A 366 -0.34 -1.49 -5.53
C TYR A 366 -0.74 -1.05 -6.93
N LEU A 367 -1.97 -0.57 -7.09
CA LEU A 367 -2.44 0.11 -8.30
C LEU A 367 -2.86 1.53 -7.96
N THR A 368 -2.96 2.34 -8.98
CA THR A 368 -3.48 3.71 -8.93
C THR A 368 -4.35 3.98 -10.14
N LYS A 369 -5.22 4.98 -10.05
CA LYS A 369 -5.98 5.50 -11.19
C LYS A 369 -5.00 6.09 -12.22
N ALA A 370 -5.23 5.85 -13.50
CA ALA A 370 -4.50 6.52 -14.58
C ALA A 370 -5.01 7.97 -14.76
N GLU A 371 -4.15 8.85 -15.27
CA GLU A 371 -4.52 10.23 -15.58
C GLU A 371 -5.44 10.31 -16.82
N ASN A 372 -6.17 11.41 -16.95
CA ASN A 372 -6.96 11.77 -18.15
C ASN A 372 -8.11 10.83 -18.54
N GLN A 373 -8.93 10.43 -17.56
CA GLN A 373 -10.09 9.59 -17.83
C GLN A 373 -11.41 10.35 -17.80
N ARG A 374 -12.30 9.97 -18.72
CA ARG A 374 -13.74 10.22 -18.55
C ARG A 374 -14.22 9.23 -17.48
N GLU A 375 -14.63 9.75 -16.32
CA GLU A 375 -15.38 8.96 -15.35
C GLU A 375 -16.69 8.55 -16.02
N ILE A 376 -16.88 7.26 -16.26
CA ILE A 376 -18.15 6.73 -16.71
C ILE A 376 -18.85 6.24 -15.44
N ASP A 377 -19.79 7.03 -14.96
CA ASP A 377 -20.75 6.58 -13.95
C ASP A 377 -21.63 5.50 -14.58
N VAL A 378 -21.36 4.27 -14.24
CA VAL A 378 -22.26 3.15 -14.58
C VAL A 378 -23.24 3.01 -13.43
N THR A 379 -24.36 3.67 -13.60
CA THR A 379 -25.70 3.48 -13.00
C THR A 379 -25.84 2.62 -11.73
N SER A 380 -26.57 3.18 -10.80
CA SER A 380 -27.41 2.59 -9.74
C SER A 380 -26.79 1.83 -8.57
N ASP A 381 -25.58 1.29 -8.60
CA ASP A 381 -25.02 0.45 -7.54
C ASP A 381 -23.70 0.94 -6.92
N TYR A 382 -23.40 2.23 -6.96
CA TYR A 382 -22.16 2.80 -6.41
C TYR A 382 -20.88 2.17 -7.01
N THR A 383 -20.93 1.70 -8.25
CA THR A 383 -19.80 1.12 -8.97
C THR A 383 -19.35 2.09 -10.05
N SER A 384 -18.07 2.41 -10.07
CA SER A 384 -17.45 3.25 -11.10
C SER A 384 -16.40 2.48 -11.90
N VAL A 385 -16.22 2.86 -13.16
CA VAL A 385 -15.21 2.26 -14.04
C VAL A 385 -13.97 3.14 -14.05
N HIS A 386 -12.83 2.54 -13.71
CA HIS A 386 -11.55 3.22 -13.68
C HIS A 386 -10.48 2.47 -14.46
N ASN A 387 -9.69 3.21 -15.23
CA ASN A 387 -8.45 2.65 -15.75
C ASN A 387 -7.39 2.67 -14.66
N LEU A 388 -6.91 1.52 -14.30
CA LEU A 388 -5.87 1.35 -13.29
C LEU A 388 -4.52 1.14 -13.94
N LYS A 389 -3.45 1.53 -13.25
CA LYS A 389 -2.05 1.29 -13.66
C LYS A 389 -1.17 1.03 -12.43
N ILE A 390 -0.02 0.45 -12.63
CA ILE A 390 1.03 0.42 -11.61
C ILE A 390 1.57 1.86 -11.43
N PRO A 391 1.64 2.38 -10.18
CA PRO A 391 2.01 3.77 -9.95
C PRO A 391 3.45 4.10 -10.40
N ASN A 392 4.42 3.23 -10.11
CA ASN A 392 5.83 3.57 -10.29
C ASN A 392 6.74 2.34 -10.39
N ARG A 393 8.05 2.58 -10.53
CA ARG A 393 9.06 1.52 -10.67
C ARG A 393 9.22 0.69 -9.39
N GLU A 394 9.06 1.28 -8.22
CA GLU A 394 9.12 0.56 -6.94
C GLU A 394 8.08 -0.56 -6.90
N ILE A 395 6.84 -0.23 -7.22
CA ILE A 395 5.73 -1.20 -7.20
C ILE A 395 5.85 -2.21 -8.35
N ARG A 396 6.31 -1.77 -9.52
CA ARG A 396 6.59 -2.69 -10.63
C ARG A 396 7.63 -3.74 -10.25
N SER A 397 8.69 -3.33 -9.55
CA SER A 397 9.71 -4.26 -9.02
C SER A 397 9.11 -5.25 -8.01
N TYR A 398 8.20 -4.79 -7.16
CA TYR A 398 7.51 -5.66 -6.19
C TYR A 398 6.66 -6.74 -6.88
N PHE A 399 5.87 -6.38 -7.89
CA PHE A 399 5.10 -7.37 -8.65
C PHE A 399 6.01 -8.40 -9.30
N GLY A 400 7.14 -7.97 -9.87
CA GLY A 400 8.17 -8.89 -10.35
C GLY A 400 8.62 -9.89 -9.28
N SER A 401 8.92 -9.40 -8.07
CA SER A 401 9.33 -10.23 -6.93
C SER A 401 8.23 -11.19 -6.45
N LEU A 402 7.00 -10.72 -6.42
CA LEU A 402 5.84 -11.50 -6.00
C LEU A 402 5.56 -12.67 -6.96
N PHE A 403 5.65 -12.41 -8.27
CA PHE A 403 5.60 -13.47 -9.28
C PHE A 403 6.71 -14.50 -9.08
N LEU A 404 7.91 -14.03 -8.82
CA LEU A 404 9.05 -14.92 -8.61
C LEU A 404 8.89 -15.81 -7.38
N ASN A 405 8.55 -15.23 -6.23
CA ASN A 405 8.39 -16.00 -4.98
C ASN A 405 7.31 -17.07 -5.12
N ARG A 406 6.22 -16.75 -5.79
CA ARG A 406 5.13 -17.70 -6.01
C ARG A 406 5.51 -18.83 -6.96
N PHE A 407 6.12 -18.50 -8.08
CA PHE A 407 6.43 -19.49 -9.12
C PHE A 407 7.75 -20.25 -8.87
N PHE A 408 8.64 -19.70 -8.08
CA PHE A 408 9.99 -20.26 -7.88
C PHE A 408 10.22 -20.85 -6.49
N GLY A 409 9.38 -20.55 -5.53
CA GLY A 409 9.42 -21.15 -4.20
C GLY A 409 10.67 -20.87 -3.35
N THR A 410 11.72 -20.24 -3.88
CA THR A 410 12.88 -19.80 -3.08
C THR A 410 13.76 -18.77 -3.82
N GLU A 411 14.18 -17.72 -3.12
CA GLU A 411 15.22 -16.75 -3.56
C GLU A 411 16.54 -17.43 -3.98
N VAL A 412 16.83 -18.60 -3.46
CA VAL A 412 18.08 -19.33 -3.72
C VAL A 412 18.21 -19.74 -5.17
N LYS A 413 17.16 -20.30 -5.80
CA LYS A 413 17.22 -20.71 -7.21
C LYS A 413 17.33 -19.53 -8.17
N THR A 414 16.65 -18.43 -7.87
CA THR A 414 16.73 -17.21 -8.65
C THR A 414 18.14 -16.61 -8.64
N ASN A 415 18.78 -16.57 -7.47
CA ASN A 415 20.17 -16.11 -7.36
C ASN A 415 21.16 -16.99 -8.13
N ILE A 416 20.94 -18.31 -8.13
CA ILE A 416 21.75 -19.27 -8.91
C ILE A 416 21.59 -19.00 -10.41
N LEU A 417 20.35 -18.77 -10.87
CA LEU A 417 20.05 -18.51 -12.28
C LEU A 417 20.68 -17.20 -12.77
N ILE A 418 20.54 -16.13 -11.98
CA ILE A 418 21.12 -14.82 -12.29
C ILE A 418 22.65 -14.91 -12.36
N LYS A 419 23.29 -15.55 -11.37
CA LYS A 419 24.74 -15.74 -11.39
C LYS A 419 25.20 -16.57 -12.58
N ALA A 420 24.44 -17.59 -12.99
CA ALA A 420 24.76 -18.36 -14.19
C ALA A 420 24.71 -17.50 -15.46
N LEU A 421 23.69 -16.63 -15.57
CA LEU A 421 23.57 -15.68 -16.68
C LEU A 421 24.73 -14.68 -16.71
N GLU A 422 25.07 -14.08 -15.59
CA GLU A 422 26.16 -13.11 -15.45
C GLU A 422 27.52 -13.72 -15.83
N ASN A 423 27.76 -14.96 -15.39
CA ASN A 423 28.98 -15.69 -15.69
C ASN A 423 29.00 -16.27 -17.11
N GLY A 424 27.90 -16.17 -17.89
CA GLY A 424 27.78 -16.76 -19.22
C GLY A 424 27.67 -18.29 -19.20
N ASP A 425 27.35 -18.89 -18.06
CA ASP A 425 27.16 -20.33 -17.92
C ASP A 425 25.75 -20.73 -18.37
N ILE A 426 25.57 -20.79 -19.69
CA ILE A 426 24.29 -21.08 -20.34
C ILE A 426 23.76 -22.48 -20.00
N LYS A 427 24.63 -23.45 -19.77
CA LYS A 427 24.19 -24.80 -19.38
C LYS A 427 23.57 -24.79 -17.99
N LYS A 428 24.20 -24.10 -17.04
CA LYS A 428 23.68 -23.96 -15.68
C LYS A 428 22.41 -23.11 -15.68
N PHE A 429 22.36 -22.04 -16.50
CA PHE A 429 21.18 -21.23 -16.70
C PHE A 429 20.01 -22.08 -17.22
N GLU A 430 20.19 -22.86 -18.31
CA GLU A 430 19.18 -23.77 -18.88
C GLU A 430 18.69 -24.79 -17.85
N LYS A 431 19.60 -25.46 -17.13
CA LYS A 431 19.26 -26.45 -16.12
C LYS A 431 18.41 -25.86 -15.00
N THR A 432 18.87 -24.73 -14.44
CA THR A 432 18.17 -24.07 -13.31
C THR A 432 16.82 -23.53 -13.76
N LEU A 433 16.74 -22.97 -14.97
CA LEU A 433 15.49 -22.51 -15.57
C LEU A 433 14.49 -23.65 -15.74
N GLY A 434 14.95 -24.83 -16.23
CA GLY A 434 14.12 -26.03 -16.36
C GLY A 434 13.59 -26.54 -15.02
N GLU A 435 14.42 -26.58 -13.97
CA GLU A 435 14.00 -26.96 -12.61
C GLU A 435 12.92 -26.01 -12.07
N ILE A 436 13.00 -24.73 -12.38
CA ILE A 436 12.01 -23.72 -12.01
C ILE A 436 10.71 -23.96 -12.79
N MET A 437 10.79 -24.18 -14.09
CA MET A 437 9.64 -24.46 -14.96
C MET A 437 8.82 -25.67 -14.52
N ILE A 438 9.48 -26.73 -14.05
CA ILE A 438 8.79 -27.92 -13.54
C ILE A 438 7.89 -27.58 -12.34
N ASN A 439 8.35 -26.75 -11.43
CA ASN A 439 7.59 -26.34 -10.25
C ASN A 439 6.44 -25.36 -10.62
N MET A 440 6.67 -24.46 -11.56
CA MET A 440 5.69 -23.47 -11.99
C MET A 440 4.46 -24.10 -12.64
N LEU A 441 4.68 -24.98 -13.61
CA LEU A 441 3.61 -25.54 -14.44
C LEU A 441 2.84 -26.70 -13.79
N SER A 442 3.15 -27.05 -12.53
CA SER A 442 2.28 -27.94 -11.75
C SER A 442 0.98 -27.28 -11.30
N HIS A 443 0.87 -25.96 -11.43
CA HIS A 443 -0.27 -25.15 -10.98
C HIS A 443 -1.14 -24.60 -12.11
N PHE A 444 -0.78 -24.83 -13.39
CA PHE A 444 -1.53 -24.31 -14.55
C PHE A 444 -2.01 -25.42 -15.47
N ASP A 445 -3.27 -25.33 -15.90
CA ASP A 445 -3.79 -26.11 -17.03
C ASP A 445 -3.26 -25.55 -18.37
N LEU A 446 -2.73 -26.42 -19.22
CA LEU A 446 -1.75 -26.12 -20.27
C LEU A 446 -2.33 -25.75 -21.65
N ASP A 447 -3.53 -25.15 -21.78
CA ASP A 447 -4.22 -25.29 -23.08
C ASP A 447 -4.26 -24.11 -24.06
N SER A 448 -3.83 -22.87 -23.85
CA SER A 448 -3.90 -21.96 -25.03
C SER A 448 -3.06 -20.68 -25.04
N GLU A 449 -2.48 -20.22 -23.97
CA GLU A 449 -1.71 -18.97 -23.95
C GLU A 449 -0.26 -19.10 -23.42
N MET A 450 0.36 -20.23 -23.65
CA MET A 450 1.67 -20.62 -23.12
C MET A 450 2.78 -19.58 -23.36
N GLU A 451 2.80 -18.92 -24.52
CA GLU A 451 3.83 -17.94 -24.86
C GLU A 451 3.80 -16.72 -23.92
N LYS A 452 2.60 -16.24 -23.61
CA LYS A 452 2.43 -15.13 -22.66
C LYS A 452 2.86 -15.52 -21.25
N ILE A 453 2.57 -16.74 -20.82
CA ILE A 453 2.97 -17.26 -19.51
C ILE A 453 4.51 -17.30 -19.39
N TYR A 454 5.22 -17.78 -20.40
CA TYR A 454 6.68 -17.81 -20.41
C TYR A 454 7.30 -16.42 -20.45
N GLN A 455 6.69 -15.47 -21.18
CA GLN A 455 7.15 -14.07 -21.19
C GLN A 455 6.99 -13.41 -19.82
N VAL A 456 5.82 -13.56 -19.16
CA VAL A 456 5.59 -13.05 -17.78
C VAL A 456 6.62 -13.60 -16.82
N PHE A 457 6.83 -14.89 -16.91
CA PHE A 457 7.79 -15.62 -16.13
C PHE A 457 9.20 -15.04 -16.26
N MET A 458 9.66 -14.85 -17.50
CA MET A 458 11.00 -14.30 -17.75
C MET A 458 11.13 -12.84 -17.29
N ILE A 459 10.09 -12.03 -17.47
CA ILE A 459 10.06 -10.64 -16.99
C ILE A 459 10.11 -10.60 -15.46
N GLY A 460 9.34 -11.44 -14.79
CA GLY A 460 9.38 -11.59 -13.35
C GLY A 460 10.76 -11.99 -12.86
N LEU A 461 11.37 -12.99 -13.51
CA LEU A 461 12.69 -13.50 -13.18
C LEU A 461 13.78 -12.43 -13.22
N VAL A 462 13.79 -11.59 -14.25
CA VAL A 462 14.78 -10.52 -14.39
C VAL A 462 14.40 -9.27 -13.63
N GLY A 463 13.18 -9.17 -13.13
CA GLY A 463 12.69 -8.07 -12.28
C GLY A 463 13.54 -7.86 -11.03
N PHE A 464 14.17 -8.91 -10.48
CA PHE A 464 15.15 -8.81 -9.38
C PHE A 464 16.39 -7.97 -9.73
N LEU A 465 16.66 -7.82 -11.00
CA LEU A 465 17.80 -7.04 -11.49
C LEU A 465 17.41 -5.58 -11.78
N MET A 466 16.15 -5.19 -11.56
CA MET A 466 15.74 -3.79 -11.63
C MET A 466 16.52 -2.97 -10.59
N GLY A 467 17.15 -1.89 -11.06
CA GLY A 467 18.09 -1.11 -10.25
C GLY A 467 19.55 -1.31 -10.69
N ARG A 468 19.89 -2.51 -11.15
CA ARG A 468 21.18 -2.78 -11.83
C ARG A 468 21.01 -2.81 -13.34
N TYR A 469 19.85 -3.26 -13.81
CA TYR A 469 19.48 -3.29 -15.23
C TYR A 469 18.15 -2.56 -15.46
N GLU A 470 18.06 -1.84 -16.57
CA GLU A 470 16.80 -1.39 -17.16
C GLU A 470 16.21 -2.59 -17.91
N ILE A 471 15.03 -3.06 -17.47
CA ILE A 471 14.33 -4.20 -18.08
C ILE A 471 13.30 -3.66 -19.05
N ILE A 472 13.37 -4.08 -20.30
CA ILE A 472 12.46 -3.66 -21.37
C ILE A 472 11.91 -4.90 -22.06
N SER A 473 10.59 -5.02 -22.12
CA SER A 473 9.88 -6.10 -22.84
C SER A 473 9.10 -5.56 -24.01
N ASN A 474 8.90 -6.39 -25.03
CA ASN A 474 8.06 -6.13 -26.21
C ASN A 474 8.31 -4.77 -26.90
N ASN A 475 9.56 -4.32 -26.98
CA ASN A 475 9.91 -3.01 -27.52
C ASN A 475 10.47 -3.08 -28.93
N GLU A 476 10.15 -2.06 -29.74
CA GLU A 476 10.63 -1.95 -31.11
C GLU A 476 12.13 -1.63 -31.17
N SER A 477 12.88 -2.42 -31.95
CA SER A 477 14.28 -2.18 -32.26
C SER A 477 14.64 -2.84 -33.59
N GLY A 478 15.38 -2.16 -34.45
CA GLY A 478 15.67 -2.66 -35.79
C GLY A 478 14.39 -2.85 -36.62
N TYR A 479 14.19 -4.05 -37.13
CA TYR A 479 13.07 -4.40 -38.01
C TYR A 479 11.96 -5.21 -37.30
N GLY A 480 11.79 -5.05 -35.99
CA GLY A 480 10.74 -5.74 -35.24
C GLY A 480 10.78 -5.48 -33.75
N ARG A 481 10.12 -6.34 -32.96
CA ARG A 481 10.07 -6.27 -31.50
C ARG A 481 10.77 -7.47 -30.90
N TYR A 482 11.64 -7.23 -29.92
CA TYR A 482 12.25 -8.28 -29.10
C TYR A 482 11.37 -8.57 -27.87
N ASP A 483 11.44 -9.80 -27.37
CA ASP A 483 10.65 -10.18 -26.20
C ASP A 483 11.17 -9.58 -24.91
N LEU A 484 12.52 -9.57 -24.71
CA LEU A 484 13.12 -9.07 -23.48
C LEU A 484 14.53 -8.53 -23.70
N ALA A 485 14.80 -7.34 -23.15
CA ALA A 485 16.15 -6.78 -23.05
C ALA A 485 16.44 -6.38 -21.60
N MET A 486 17.67 -6.66 -21.18
CA MET A 486 18.24 -6.19 -19.93
C MET A 486 19.42 -5.27 -20.25
N ILE A 487 19.27 -3.99 -19.96
CA ILE A 487 20.26 -2.95 -20.28
C ILE A 487 20.93 -2.50 -18.98
N PRO A 488 22.26 -2.65 -18.85
CA PRO A 488 22.92 -2.29 -17.60
C PRO A 488 22.86 -0.78 -17.35
N VAL A 489 22.60 -0.40 -16.11
CA VAL A 489 22.64 1.00 -15.66
C VAL A 489 24.09 1.51 -15.61
N ARG A 490 25.05 0.61 -15.34
CA ARG A 490 26.49 0.92 -15.35
C ARG A 490 27.11 0.52 -16.69
N SER A 491 27.88 1.42 -17.30
CA SER A 491 28.40 1.28 -18.68
C SER A 491 29.31 0.07 -18.94
N ASN A 492 29.85 -0.58 -17.90
CA ASN A 492 30.83 -1.68 -18.05
C ASN A 492 30.20 -3.08 -17.89
N GLU A 493 28.92 -3.18 -17.64
CA GLU A 493 28.24 -4.46 -17.49
C GLU A 493 27.69 -4.97 -18.84
N LYS A 494 27.45 -6.29 -18.91
CA LYS A 494 26.92 -6.95 -20.11
C LYS A 494 25.42 -6.70 -20.24
N ALA A 495 24.95 -6.33 -21.45
CA ALA A 495 23.52 -6.33 -21.76
C ALA A 495 23.09 -7.72 -22.25
N TYR A 496 21.82 -8.02 -22.07
CA TYR A 496 21.21 -9.27 -22.51
C TYR A 496 20.02 -8.97 -23.40
N LEU A 497 19.89 -9.73 -24.49
CA LEU A 497 18.79 -9.63 -25.44
C LEU A 497 18.22 -11.03 -25.67
N MET A 498 16.95 -11.23 -25.35
CA MET A 498 16.31 -12.54 -25.33
C MET A 498 15.10 -12.57 -26.27
N GLU A 499 14.96 -13.68 -26.96
CA GLU A 499 13.82 -13.99 -27.82
C GLU A 499 13.30 -15.38 -27.45
N PHE A 500 11.97 -15.55 -27.41
CA PHE A 500 11.29 -16.74 -26.96
C PHE A 500 10.55 -17.41 -28.09
N LYS A 501 10.50 -18.75 -28.10
CA LYS A 501 9.70 -19.54 -29.04
C LYS A 501 9.05 -20.72 -28.33
N ILE A 502 7.87 -21.10 -28.79
CA ILE A 502 7.23 -22.34 -28.38
C ILE A 502 7.54 -23.42 -29.38
N SER A 503 7.97 -24.57 -28.90
CA SER A 503 8.12 -25.78 -29.69
C SER A 503 6.87 -26.64 -29.58
N LYS A 504 6.47 -27.28 -30.69
CA LYS A 504 5.38 -28.26 -30.69
C LYS A 504 5.82 -29.65 -30.22
N THR A 505 7.12 -29.89 -30.11
CA THR A 505 7.70 -31.17 -29.69
C THR A 505 8.99 -30.95 -28.92
N GLU A 506 9.31 -31.86 -28.03
CA GLU A 506 10.56 -31.81 -27.25
C GLU A 506 11.82 -31.84 -28.15
N LYS A 507 11.81 -32.69 -29.18
CA LYS A 507 12.91 -32.79 -30.14
C LYS A 507 13.12 -31.53 -30.96
N GLY A 508 12.06 -30.73 -31.16
CA GLY A 508 12.11 -29.49 -31.94
C GLY A 508 12.62 -28.27 -31.17
N MET A 509 12.76 -28.35 -29.84
CA MET A 509 13.13 -27.20 -29.01
C MET A 509 14.47 -26.57 -29.40
N ARG A 510 15.49 -27.38 -29.70
CA ARG A 510 16.78 -26.83 -30.09
C ARG A 510 16.71 -26.00 -31.36
N ALA A 511 16.02 -26.50 -32.37
CA ALA A 511 15.82 -25.78 -33.63
C ALA A 511 15.02 -24.47 -33.39
N LYS A 512 14.01 -24.48 -32.50
CA LYS A 512 13.26 -23.29 -32.13
C LYS A 512 14.08 -22.27 -31.33
N ALA A 513 14.96 -22.69 -30.45
CA ALA A 513 15.88 -21.78 -29.75
C ALA A 513 16.90 -21.15 -30.72
N GLU A 514 17.42 -21.93 -31.67
CA GLU A 514 18.29 -21.43 -32.74
C GLU A 514 17.56 -20.46 -33.68
N GLU A 515 16.28 -20.71 -34.00
CA GLU A 515 15.40 -19.80 -34.74
C GLU A 515 15.22 -18.47 -34.00
N ALA A 516 14.96 -18.50 -32.69
CA ALA A 516 14.86 -17.32 -31.84
C ALA A 516 16.16 -16.49 -31.87
N LEU A 517 17.30 -17.15 -31.68
CA LEU A 517 18.60 -16.50 -31.72
C LEU A 517 18.89 -15.86 -33.10
N LYS A 518 18.54 -16.56 -34.18
CA LYS A 518 18.67 -16.05 -35.56
C LYS A 518 17.79 -14.84 -35.81
N GLN A 519 16.56 -14.83 -35.29
CA GLN A 519 15.63 -13.69 -35.39
C GLN A 519 16.20 -12.42 -34.77
N ILE A 520 16.93 -12.50 -33.64
CA ILE A 520 17.60 -11.35 -33.02
C ILE A 520 18.60 -10.72 -33.99
N ASP A 521 19.37 -11.55 -34.73
CA ASP A 521 20.37 -11.06 -35.70
C ASP A 521 19.69 -10.50 -36.97
N GLU A 522 18.77 -11.23 -37.56
CA GLU A 522 18.07 -10.83 -38.81
C GLU A 522 17.25 -9.55 -38.63
N LYS A 523 16.57 -9.41 -37.50
CA LYS A 523 15.78 -8.21 -37.18
C LYS A 523 16.59 -7.07 -36.58
N LYS A 524 17.90 -7.27 -36.36
CA LYS A 524 18.82 -6.26 -35.80
C LYS A 524 18.32 -5.65 -34.49
N TYR A 525 17.83 -6.48 -33.59
CA TYR A 525 17.27 -6.02 -32.31
C TYR A 525 18.31 -5.30 -31.43
N ASP A 526 19.59 -5.52 -31.63
CA ASP A 526 20.70 -4.86 -30.92
C ASP A 526 20.98 -3.40 -31.37
N THR A 527 20.27 -2.90 -32.40
CA THR A 527 20.50 -1.56 -32.97
C THR A 527 20.35 -0.46 -31.93
N ARG A 528 19.27 -0.51 -31.12
CA ARG A 528 19.01 0.49 -30.09
C ARG A 528 20.01 0.43 -28.93
N LEU A 529 20.47 -0.75 -28.55
CA LEU A 529 21.48 -0.94 -27.53
C LEU A 529 22.85 -0.38 -28.00
N LYS A 530 23.20 -0.68 -29.23
CA LYS A 530 24.44 -0.14 -29.87
C LYS A 530 24.41 1.38 -29.99
N ALA A 531 23.25 1.97 -30.32
CA ALA A 531 23.07 3.43 -30.37
C ALA A 531 23.24 4.09 -28.98
N ARG A 532 22.98 3.37 -27.89
CA ARG A 532 23.26 3.78 -26.51
C ARG A 532 24.73 3.55 -26.07
N GLY A 533 25.60 3.10 -26.99
CA GLY A 533 27.04 2.87 -26.72
C GLY A 533 27.32 1.51 -26.05
N ILE A 534 26.37 0.60 -25.96
CA ILE A 534 26.55 -0.72 -25.33
C ILE A 534 27.22 -1.66 -26.34
N LYS A 535 28.44 -2.10 -26.01
CA LYS A 535 29.27 -2.96 -26.87
C LYS A 535 29.17 -4.45 -26.52
N ASN A 536 28.94 -4.76 -25.26
CA ASN A 536 28.91 -6.14 -24.75
C ASN A 536 27.45 -6.60 -24.60
N ILE A 537 26.94 -7.31 -25.60
CA ILE A 537 25.54 -7.79 -25.67
C ILE A 537 25.55 -9.31 -25.84
N LEU A 538 25.01 -10.04 -24.85
CA LEU A 538 24.74 -11.48 -24.96
C LEU A 538 23.35 -11.69 -25.56
N LYS A 539 23.28 -12.35 -26.69
CA LYS A 539 22.05 -12.72 -27.39
C LYS A 539 21.65 -14.13 -26.98
N ILE A 540 20.38 -14.33 -26.62
CA ILE A 540 19.89 -15.59 -26.07
C ILE A 540 18.58 -15.95 -26.76
N GLY A 541 18.54 -17.13 -27.38
CA GLY A 541 17.32 -17.74 -27.89
C GLY A 541 16.83 -18.82 -26.93
N ILE A 542 15.57 -18.75 -26.52
CA ILE A 542 14.97 -19.68 -25.55
C ILE A 542 13.74 -20.34 -26.20
N ALA A 543 13.67 -21.66 -26.15
CA ALA A 543 12.52 -22.42 -26.59
C ALA A 543 11.90 -23.21 -25.44
N PHE A 544 10.57 -23.20 -25.38
CA PHE A 544 9.77 -23.90 -24.38
C PHE A 544 8.91 -25.00 -25.01
N TYR A 545 8.75 -26.11 -24.28
CA TYR A 545 7.80 -27.18 -24.60
C TYR A 545 7.29 -27.76 -23.28
N GLY A 546 6.06 -27.47 -22.90
CA GLY A 546 5.54 -27.85 -21.60
C GLY A 546 6.48 -27.38 -20.48
N LYS A 547 6.93 -28.29 -19.64
CA LYS A 547 7.86 -28.01 -18.52
C LYS A 547 9.35 -27.98 -18.93
N SER A 548 9.64 -28.24 -20.18
CA SER A 548 11.02 -28.32 -20.70
C SER A 548 11.45 -27.00 -21.32
N VAL A 549 12.73 -26.66 -21.17
CA VAL A 549 13.33 -25.46 -21.75
C VAL A 549 14.63 -25.81 -22.47
N LYS A 550 14.92 -25.10 -23.57
CA LYS A 550 16.18 -25.15 -24.30
C LYS A 550 16.72 -23.76 -24.55
N VAL A 551 17.98 -23.53 -24.21
CA VAL A 551 18.64 -22.23 -24.33
C VAL A 551 19.84 -22.31 -25.24
N VAL A 552 19.98 -21.35 -26.15
CA VAL A 552 21.16 -21.13 -26.99
C VAL A 552 21.60 -19.67 -26.89
N SER A 553 22.88 -19.39 -27.05
CA SER A 553 23.40 -18.03 -26.95
C SER A 553 24.53 -17.76 -27.92
N LYS A 554 24.78 -16.46 -28.19
CA LYS A 554 25.87 -15.97 -29.04
C LYS A 554 26.42 -14.68 -28.47
#